data_4b2d7496d47c8aeef4ed2853eec23fe0
#
_entry.id   4b2d7496d47c8aeef4ed2853eec23fe0
#
_cell.length_a   1.000
_cell.length_b   1.000
_cell.length_c   1.000
_cell.angle_alpha   90.00
_cell.angle_beta   90.00
_cell.angle_gamma   90.00
#
_symmetry.space_group_name_H-M   'P 1'
#
loop_
_entity.id
_entity.type
_entity.pdbx_description
1 polymer ?
#
loop_
_entity_poly.entity_id
_entity_poly.type
_entity_poly.pdbx_seq_one_letter_code
_entity_poly.pdbx_strand_id
1 'polypeptide(L)'
;MGGDYVLIGWLVLDATQSSSWVGIAFALYYLPNIIFGIIGGGIADRFPRRGLLQSLDFGAAGVIILFSVLFVYQTPQAPLVLALTLVLGSLRAIKNPVRLALAYDFAGRQQATRALSGISVASRIGMLIGAIAIGVLTDRFGVAVALILMALMHTAAAGALTGIRSRNQRVAADNTPLWQNLSDYVREFRVNRVLLMLVLVTAGIELFGTSYTSALPELATSRLALGADGLGLMHAAQASGGLLIGLLLFVVSPQKRRIRIYGICVLLLGISIITLGHVSDIPTVLLTLAVVSAMISAWDILTQSMMQSCVPDHLRGRSMGAWMFAIGSSPLGQLEMGFLVTAIGIGPALYLNGSGVLLVILIAFTVTPVLRKL
;
A
#
# COMPACT_ATOMS: atom_id res chain seq x y z
N MET A 1 2.31 -7.62 -6.46
CA MET A 1 2.07 -6.25 -5.92
C MET A 1 2.73 -5.16 -6.76
N GLY A 2 4.05 -5.16 -7.01
CA GLY A 2 4.66 -4.10 -7.84
C GLY A 2 4.11 -4.10 -9.26
N GLY A 3 3.95 -5.28 -9.86
CA GLY A 3 3.37 -5.42 -11.18
C GLY A 3 1.92 -4.96 -11.28
N ASP A 4 1.12 -5.13 -10.21
CA ASP A 4 -0.28 -4.69 -10.18
C ASP A 4 -0.37 -3.16 -10.38
N TYR A 5 0.48 -2.39 -9.70
CA TYR A 5 0.50 -0.93 -9.82
C TYR A 5 0.86 -0.46 -11.23
N VAL A 6 1.90 -1.09 -11.81
CA VAL A 6 2.31 -0.79 -13.20
C VAL A 6 1.18 -1.11 -14.16
N LEU A 7 0.63 -2.32 -14.06
CA LEU A 7 -0.39 -2.80 -14.98
C LEU A 7 -1.68 -1.98 -14.89
N ILE A 8 -2.22 -1.79 -13.67
CA ILE A 8 -3.45 -1.04 -13.46
C ILE A 8 -3.29 0.40 -13.92
N GLY A 9 -2.22 1.06 -13.47
CA GLY A 9 -1.96 2.46 -13.81
C GLY A 9 -1.81 2.67 -15.32
N TRP A 10 -1.03 1.82 -15.97
CA TRP A 10 -0.81 1.86 -17.41
C TRP A 10 -2.08 1.57 -18.20
N LEU A 11 -2.74 0.43 -17.92
CA LEU A 11 -3.93 0.01 -18.65
C LEU A 11 -5.07 1.03 -18.62
N VAL A 12 -5.31 1.60 -17.43
CA VAL A 12 -6.39 2.58 -17.30
C VAL A 12 -6.03 3.87 -18.03
N LEU A 13 -4.80 4.36 -17.90
CA LEU A 13 -4.39 5.57 -18.60
C LEU A 13 -4.41 5.35 -20.12
N ASP A 14 -3.90 4.23 -20.60
CA ASP A 14 -3.89 3.89 -22.03
C ASP A 14 -5.31 3.78 -22.61
N ALA A 15 -6.22 3.12 -21.88
CA ALA A 15 -7.60 2.93 -22.31
C ALA A 15 -8.47 4.21 -22.23
N THR A 16 -8.15 5.14 -21.32
CA THR A 16 -9.04 6.29 -21.04
C THR A 16 -8.42 7.63 -21.35
N GLN A 17 -7.09 7.72 -21.49
CA GLN A 17 -6.32 8.95 -21.63
C GLN A 17 -6.67 9.98 -20.54
N SER A 18 -7.00 9.52 -19.33
CA SER A 18 -7.49 10.36 -18.24
C SER A 18 -7.00 9.92 -16.88
N SER A 19 -6.31 10.80 -16.17
CA SER A 19 -5.84 10.57 -14.79
C SER A 19 -6.96 10.43 -13.78
N SER A 20 -8.14 10.98 -14.03
CA SER A 20 -9.32 10.76 -13.18
C SER A 20 -9.71 9.28 -13.14
N TRP A 21 -9.67 8.58 -14.27
CA TRP A 21 -9.94 7.15 -14.33
C TRP A 21 -8.85 6.33 -13.63
N VAL A 22 -7.58 6.78 -13.70
CA VAL A 22 -6.48 6.17 -12.93
C VAL A 22 -6.74 6.29 -11.43
N GLY A 23 -7.17 7.48 -10.97
CA GLY A 23 -7.58 7.70 -9.58
C GLY A 23 -8.72 6.79 -9.14
N ILE A 24 -9.77 6.64 -9.99
CA ILE A 24 -10.89 5.71 -9.74
C ILE A 24 -10.39 4.26 -9.65
N ALA A 25 -9.51 3.85 -10.54
CA ALA A 25 -8.96 2.49 -10.53
C ALA A 25 -8.18 2.20 -9.24
N PHE A 26 -7.28 3.09 -8.83
CA PHE A 26 -6.56 2.91 -7.57
C PHE A 26 -7.49 3.00 -6.35
N ALA A 27 -8.50 3.86 -6.38
CA ALA A 27 -9.52 3.87 -5.33
C ALA A 27 -10.25 2.53 -5.24
N LEU A 28 -10.67 1.94 -6.36
CA LEU A 28 -11.28 0.61 -6.41
C LEU A 28 -10.31 -0.50 -5.96
N TYR A 29 -9.02 -0.36 -6.21
CA TYR A 29 -8.01 -1.31 -5.75
C TYR A 29 -7.84 -1.31 -4.23
N TYR A 30 -7.97 -0.13 -3.60
CA TYR A 30 -7.84 0.03 -2.15
C TYR A 30 -9.17 -0.09 -1.38
N LEU A 31 -10.30 0.20 -2.01
CA LEU A 31 -11.63 0.17 -1.39
C LEU A 31 -11.94 -1.15 -0.67
N PRO A 32 -11.63 -2.33 -1.24
CA PRO A 32 -11.86 -3.59 -0.55
C PRO A 32 -11.14 -3.74 0.79
N ASN A 33 -10.04 -3.01 1.03
CA ASN A 33 -9.35 -3.07 2.32
C ASN A 33 -10.22 -2.55 3.47
N ILE A 34 -11.16 -1.62 3.21
CA ILE A 34 -12.10 -1.12 4.22
C ILE A 34 -13.02 -2.25 4.68
N ILE A 35 -13.52 -3.04 3.75
CA ILE A 35 -14.47 -4.12 4.02
C ILE A 35 -13.73 -5.36 4.53
N PHE A 36 -12.78 -5.84 3.76
CA PHE A 36 -12.07 -7.10 4.04
C PHE A 36 -10.95 -6.95 5.08
N GLY A 37 -10.44 -5.73 5.34
CA GLY A 37 -9.52 -5.47 6.44
C GLY A 37 -10.17 -5.77 7.80
N ILE A 38 -11.46 -5.49 7.92
CA ILE A 38 -12.24 -5.74 9.14
C ILE A 38 -12.71 -7.22 9.22
N ILE A 39 -13.17 -7.76 8.09
CA ILE A 39 -13.75 -9.12 8.02
C ILE A 39 -12.64 -10.18 7.82
N GLY A 40 -11.51 -9.81 7.24
CA GLY A 40 -10.44 -10.71 6.83
C GLY A 40 -9.80 -11.49 7.99
N GLY A 41 -9.76 -10.91 9.19
CA GLY A 41 -9.36 -11.61 10.40
C GLY A 41 -10.29 -12.79 10.69
N GLY A 42 -11.61 -12.56 10.68
CA GLY A 42 -12.61 -13.61 10.89
C GLY A 42 -12.60 -14.70 9.81
N ILE A 43 -12.29 -14.34 8.56
CA ILE A 43 -12.10 -15.31 7.46
C ILE A 43 -10.84 -16.14 7.70
N ALA A 44 -9.73 -15.49 8.09
CA ALA A 44 -8.46 -16.16 8.39
C ALA A 44 -8.57 -17.19 9.54
N ASP A 45 -9.52 -17.01 10.46
CA ASP A 45 -9.72 -17.90 11.60
C ASP A 45 -10.68 -19.05 11.30
N ARG A 46 -11.55 -18.91 10.29
CA ARG A 46 -12.53 -19.95 9.91
C ARG A 46 -11.96 -21.01 8.97
N PHE A 47 -11.00 -20.65 8.13
CA PHE A 47 -10.45 -21.53 7.10
C PHE A 47 -8.98 -21.89 7.38
N PRO A 48 -8.50 -23.07 6.93
CA PRO A 48 -7.07 -23.38 6.98
C PRO A 48 -6.27 -22.32 6.21
N ARG A 49 -5.50 -21.50 6.92
CA ARG A 49 -4.79 -20.32 6.38
C ARG A 49 -3.97 -20.62 5.14
N ARG A 50 -3.28 -21.77 5.12
CA ARG A 50 -2.53 -22.24 3.94
C ARG A 50 -3.44 -22.47 2.73
N GLY A 51 -4.50 -23.27 2.90
CA GLY A 51 -5.45 -23.58 1.83
C GLY A 51 -6.14 -22.33 1.32
N LEU A 52 -6.51 -21.41 2.21
CA LEU A 52 -7.10 -20.13 1.85
C LEU A 52 -6.13 -19.28 1.01
N LEU A 53 -4.85 -19.18 1.37
CA LEU A 53 -3.86 -18.46 0.56
C LEU A 53 -3.67 -19.10 -0.81
N GLN A 54 -3.63 -20.42 -0.89
CA GLN A 54 -3.53 -21.15 -2.15
C GLN A 54 -4.74 -20.87 -3.05
N SER A 55 -5.96 -20.96 -2.50
CA SER A 55 -7.18 -20.70 -3.27
C SER A 55 -7.26 -19.25 -3.76
N LEU A 56 -6.82 -18.28 -2.94
CA LEU A 56 -6.75 -16.87 -3.34
C LEU A 56 -5.73 -16.62 -4.45
N ASP A 57 -4.55 -17.28 -4.41
CA ASP A 57 -3.54 -17.16 -5.46
C ASP A 57 -3.97 -17.87 -6.75
N PHE A 58 -4.55 -19.06 -6.69
CA PHE A 58 -5.10 -19.72 -7.88
C PHE A 58 -6.30 -18.95 -8.46
N GLY A 59 -7.17 -18.39 -7.60
CA GLY A 59 -8.26 -17.52 -8.02
C GLY A 59 -7.76 -16.28 -8.75
N ALA A 60 -6.72 -15.62 -8.20
CA ALA A 60 -6.07 -14.49 -8.84
C ALA A 60 -5.48 -14.89 -10.21
N ALA A 61 -4.75 -16.01 -10.28
CA ALA A 61 -4.19 -16.51 -11.53
C ALA A 61 -5.29 -16.78 -12.58
N GLY A 62 -6.40 -17.43 -12.18
CA GLY A 62 -7.52 -17.71 -13.08
C GLY A 62 -8.19 -16.44 -13.62
N VAL A 63 -8.44 -15.46 -12.76
CA VAL A 63 -8.99 -14.16 -13.17
C VAL A 63 -8.02 -13.43 -14.11
N ILE A 64 -6.73 -13.40 -13.80
CA ILE A 64 -5.72 -12.74 -14.63
C ILE A 64 -5.62 -13.42 -16.01
N ILE A 65 -5.66 -14.75 -16.08
CA ILE A 65 -5.66 -15.50 -17.35
C ILE A 65 -6.92 -15.16 -18.14
N LEU A 66 -8.09 -15.12 -17.52
CA LEU A 66 -9.32 -14.75 -18.21
C LEU A 66 -9.19 -13.35 -18.86
N PHE A 67 -8.69 -12.37 -18.13
CA PHE A 67 -8.48 -11.02 -18.66
C PHE A 67 -7.36 -10.98 -19.72
N SER A 68 -6.31 -11.79 -19.56
CA SER A 68 -5.28 -11.92 -20.60
C SER A 68 -5.87 -12.42 -21.93
N VAL A 69 -6.72 -13.43 -21.89
CA VAL A 69 -7.42 -13.94 -23.07
C VAL A 69 -8.35 -12.88 -23.67
N LEU A 70 -9.14 -12.20 -22.82
CA LEU A 70 -10.03 -11.13 -23.29
C LEU A 70 -9.25 -10.01 -24.00
N PHE A 71 -8.10 -9.60 -23.46
CA PHE A 71 -7.28 -8.53 -24.03
C PHE A 71 -6.46 -8.93 -25.27
N VAL A 72 -6.40 -10.22 -25.60
CA VAL A 72 -5.90 -10.68 -26.92
C VAL A 72 -6.93 -10.41 -28.03
N TYR A 73 -8.23 -10.58 -27.71
CA TYR A 73 -9.30 -10.45 -28.71
C TYR A 73 -9.96 -9.05 -28.73
N GLN A 74 -9.81 -8.28 -27.68
CA GLN A 74 -10.42 -6.95 -27.53
C GLN A 74 -9.41 -5.96 -26.92
N THR A 75 -9.44 -4.73 -27.40
CA THR A 75 -8.69 -3.65 -26.73
C THR A 75 -9.19 -3.48 -25.31
N PRO A 76 -8.30 -3.27 -24.31
CA PRO A 76 -8.68 -3.04 -22.94
C PRO A 76 -9.66 -1.87 -22.83
N GLN A 77 -10.88 -2.14 -22.40
CA GLN A 77 -11.88 -1.11 -22.13
C GLN A 77 -11.90 -0.75 -20.66
N ALA A 78 -12.11 0.52 -20.32
CA ALA A 78 -12.11 1.02 -18.95
C ALA A 78 -12.97 0.19 -17.99
N PRO A 79 -14.24 -0.19 -18.28
CA PRO A 79 -15.04 -0.99 -17.36
C PRO A 79 -14.43 -2.36 -17.04
N LEU A 80 -13.81 -3.02 -18.03
CA LEU A 80 -13.16 -4.32 -17.83
C LEU A 80 -11.91 -4.17 -16.96
N VAL A 81 -11.10 -3.13 -17.19
CA VAL A 81 -9.90 -2.88 -16.38
C VAL A 81 -10.29 -2.53 -14.94
N LEU A 82 -11.35 -1.74 -14.74
CA LEU A 82 -11.87 -1.44 -13.40
C LEU A 82 -12.39 -2.68 -12.68
N ALA A 83 -13.08 -3.58 -13.41
CA ALA A 83 -13.54 -4.86 -12.84
C ALA A 83 -12.35 -5.73 -12.41
N LEU A 84 -11.31 -5.86 -13.26
CA LEU A 84 -10.07 -6.56 -12.91
C LEU A 84 -9.43 -5.95 -11.65
N THR A 85 -9.33 -4.62 -11.61
CA THR A 85 -8.75 -3.88 -10.49
C THR A 85 -9.48 -4.15 -9.18
N LEU A 86 -10.82 -4.09 -9.19
CA LEU A 86 -11.66 -4.37 -8.01
C LEU A 86 -11.48 -5.82 -7.52
N VAL A 87 -11.43 -6.79 -8.44
CA VAL A 87 -11.23 -8.20 -8.09
C VAL A 87 -9.85 -8.42 -7.50
N LEU A 88 -8.79 -7.90 -8.12
CA LEU A 88 -7.41 -8.02 -7.61
C LEU A 88 -7.26 -7.33 -6.26
N GLY A 89 -7.86 -6.15 -6.09
CA GLY A 89 -7.92 -5.43 -4.80
C GLY A 89 -8.61 -6.25 -3.72
N SER A 90 -9.71 -6.91 -4.05
CA SER A 90 -10.48 -7.77 -3.12
C SER A 90 -9.67 -8.99 -2.67
N LEU A 91 -9.06 -9.70 -3.61
CA LEU A 91 -8.20 -10.84 -3.31
C LEU A 91 -7.00 -10.44 -2.45
N ARG A 92 -6.37 -9.30 -2.77
CA ARG A 92 -5.27 -8.73 -1.99
C ARG A 92 -5.69 -8.37 -0.56
N ALA A 93 -6.85 -7.75 -0.39
CA ALA A 93 -7.35 -7.32 0.92
C ALA A 93 -7.57 -8.49 1.86
N ILE A 94 -8.03 -9.64 1.34
CA ILE A 94 -8.18 -10.87 2.13
C ILE A 94 -6.81 -11.56 2.35
N LYS A 95 -5.96 -11.59 1.32
CA LYS A 95 -4.67 -12.29 1.33
C LYS A 95 -3.71 -11.72 2.38
N ASN A 96 -3.67 -10.40 2.55
CA ASN A 96 -2.70 -9.74 3.42
C ASN A 96 -2.79 -10.18 4.89
N PRO A 97 -3.94 -10.12 5.59
CA PRO A 97 -4.05 -10.56 6.98
C PRO A 97 -3.81 -12.07 7.12
N VAL A 98 -4.28 -12.89 6.17
CA VAL A 98 -4.07 -14.35 6.19
C VAL A 98 -2.59 -14.70 6.10
N ARG A 99 -1.83 -13.99 5.23
CA ARG A 99 -0.38 -14.18 5.07
C ARG A 99 0.38 -13.85 6.35
N LEU A 100 0.04 -12.74 7.01
CA LEU A 100 0.67 -12.34 8.26
C LEU A 100 0.36 -13.34 9.39
N ALA A 101 -0.88 -13.79 9.47
CA ALA A 101 -1.30 -14.79 10.44
C ALA A 101 -0.58 -16.15 10.22
N LEU A 102 -0.46 -16.60 8.96
CA LEU A 102 0.28 -17.82 8.63
C LEU A 102 1.75 -17.70 9.00
N ALA A 103 2.38 -16.56 8.75
CA ALA A 103 3.78 -16.32 9.15
C ALA A 103 3.97 -16.42 10.67
N TYR A 104 3.02 -15.90 11.44
CA TYR A 104 3.02 -16.00 12.89
C TYR A 104 2.91 -17.47 13.36
N ASP A 105 2.04 -18.27 12.71
CA ASP A 105 1.87 -19.70 13.02
C ASP A 105 3.16 -20.50 12.84
N PHE A 106 3.96 -20.15 11.83
CA PHE A 106 5.24 -20.82 11.57
C PHE A 106 6.35 -20.41 12.53
N ALA A 107 6.47 -19.12 12.75
CA ALA A 107 7.58 -18.57 13.52
C ALA A 107 7.37 -18.74 15.03
N GLY A 108 6.13 -18.84 15.49
CA GLY A 108 5.77 -18.76 16.89
C GLY A 108 6.02 -17.37 17.48
N ARG A 109 5.56 -17.15 18.71
CA ARG A 109 5.60 -15.85 19.39
C ARG A 109 7.02 -15.26 19.50
N GLN A 110 8.03 -16.12 19.72
CA GLN A 110 9.42 -15.66 19.93
C GLN A 110 10.09 -15.17 18.65
N GLN A 111 9.75 -15.71 17.48
CA GLN A 111 10.36 -15.36 16.19
C GLN A 111 9.42 -14.59 15.25
N ALA A 112 8.24 -14.19 15.73
CA ALA A 112 7.23 -13.50 14.92
C ALA A 112 7.78 -12.24 14.25
N THR A 113 8.50 -11.39 15.00
CA THR A 113 9.11 -10.16 14.44
C THR A 113 10.07 -10.48 13.30
N ARG A 114 10.90 -11.51 13.44
CA ARG A 114 11.84 -11.92 12.38
C ARG A 114 11.14 -12.42 11.13
N ALA A 115 10.06 -13.21 11.30
CA ALA A 115 9.27 -13.71 10.19
C ALA A 115 8.53 -12.59 9.45
N LEU A 116 7.91 -11.67 10.18
CA LEU A 116 7.21 -10.51 9.59
C LEU A 116 8.19 -9.58 8.85
N SER A 117 9.38 -9.35 9.42
CA SER A 117 10.44 -8.58 8.74
C SER A 117 10.90 -9.27 7.46
N GLY A 118 11.09 -10.59 7.48
CA GLY A 118 11.44 -11.38 6.30
C GLY A 118 10.39 -11.27 5.19
N ILE A 119 9.09 -11.34 5.54
CA ILE A 119 8.00 -11.13 4.59
C ILE A 119 8.01 -9.71 4.01
N SER A 120 8.28 -8.70 4.83
CA SER A 120 8.36 -7.31 4.36
C SER A 120 9.50 -7.13 3.35
N VAL A 121 10.69 -7.63 3.66
CA VAL A 121 11.85 -7.59 2.75
C VAL A 121 11.55 -8.34 1.45
N ALA A 122 11.06 -9.58 1.53
CA ALA A 122 10.69 -10.37 0.36
C ALA A 122 9.61 -9.68 -0.49
N SER A 123 8.63 -9.04 0.15
CA SER A 123 7.58 -8.28 -0.55
C SER A 123 8.15 -7.08 -1.33
N ARG A 124 9.13 -6.37 -0.77
CA ARG A 124 9.77 -5.22 -1.45
C ARG A 124 10.67 -5.66 -2.60
N ILE A 125 11.43 -6.75 -2.42
CA ILE A 125 12.21 -7.35 -3.51
C ILE A 125 11.28 -7.82 -4.63
N GLY A 126 10.19 -8.51 -4.28
CA GLY A 126 9.17 -8.92 -5.24
C GLY A 126 8.47 -7.74 -5.93
N MET A 127 8.26 -6.62 -5.21
CA MET A 127 7.72 -5.39 -5.80
C MET A 127 8.70 -4.79 -6.82
N LEU A 128 9.98 -4.71 -6.50
CA LEU A 128 11.02 -4.20 -7.38
C LEU A 128 11.12 -5.04 -8.67
N ILE A 129 11.31 -6.35 -8.52
CA ILE A 129 11.44 -7.27 -9.67
C ILE A 129 10.16 -7.29 -10.49
N GLY A 130 8.99 -7.38 -9.83
CA GLY A 130 7.69 -7.43 -10.48
C GLY A 130 7.36 -6.16 -11.24
N ALA A 131 7.69 -4.98 -10.72
CA ALA A 131 7.45 -3.71 -11.40
C ALA A 131 8.27 -3.60 -12.69
N ILE A 132 9.56 -3.92 -12.63
CA ILE A 132 10.44 -3.91 -13.82
C ILE A 132 9.97 -4.95 -14.84
N ALA A 133 9.75 -6.19 -14.41
CA ALA A 133 9.37 -7.26 -15.32
C ALA A 133 8.03 -6.98 -16.03
N ILE A 134 7.01 -6.56 -15.29
CA ILE A 134 5.70 -6.25 -15.86
C ILE A 134 5.78 -5.00 -16.76
N GLY A 135 6.51 -3.95 -16.34
CA GLY A 135 6.70 -2.76 -17.18
C GLY A 135 7.34 -3.08 -18.52
N VAL A 136 8.49 -3.77 -18.49
CA VAL A 136 9.21 -4.17 -19.73
C VAL A 136 8.39 -5.11 -20.62
N LEU A 137 7.69 -6.08 -20.02
CA LEU A 137 6.87 -7.00 -20.81
C LEU A 137 5.65 -6.29 -21.43
N THR A 138 5.02 -5.39 -20.69
CA THR A 138 3.89 -4.60 -21.19
C THR A 138 4.34 -3.75 -22.39
N ASP A 139 5.49 -3.11 -22.29
CA ASP A 139 6.01 -2.21 -23.33
C ASP A 139 6.45 -2.99 -24.58
N ARG A 140 7.19 -4.09 -24.42
CA ARG A 140 7.79 -4.82 -25.55
C ARG A 140 6.89 -5.87 -26.17
N PHE A 141 6.07 -6.55 -25.38
CA PHE A 141 5.29 -7.71 -25.80
C PHE A 141 3.78 -7.54 -25.60
N GLY A 142 3.37 -6.40 -25.07
CA GLY A 142 1.97 -6.09 -24.84
C GLY A 142 1.43 -6.64 -23.51
N VAL A 143 0.26 -6.13 -23.16
CA VAL A 143 -0.42 -6.37 -21.88
C VAL A 143 -0.74 -7.83 -21.62
N ALA A 144 -1.15 -8.58 -22.67
CA ALA A 144 -1.53 -9.99 -22.51
C ALA A 144 -0.36 -10.84 -21.99
N VAL A 145 0.86 -10.61 -22.50
CA VAL A 145 2.06 -11.32 -22.05
C VAL A 145 2.43 -10.96 -20.60
N ALA A 146 2.30 -9.68 -20.24
CA ALA A 146 2.51 -9.23 -18.87
C ALA A 146 1.52 -9.88 -17.89
N LEU A 147 0.25 -9.99 -18.27
CA LEU A 147 -0.78 -10.70 -17.50
C LEU A 147 -0.46 -12.18 -17.33
N ILE A 148 0.01 -12.86 -18.38
CA ILE A 148 0.42 -14.28 -18.30
C ILE A 148 1.56 -14.45 -17.28
N LEU A 149 2.60 -13.60 -17.32
CA LEU A 149 3.65 -13.65 -16.30
C LEU A 149 3.08 -13.46 -14.89
N MET A 150 2.19 -12.51 -14.73
CA MET A 150 1.56 -12.24 -13.43
C MET A 150 0.75 -13.44 -12.92
N ALA A 151 0.01 -14.12 -13.80
CA ALA A 151 -0.71 -15.35 -13.49
C ALA A 151 0.26 -16.50 -13.12
N LEU A 152 1.37 -16.64 -13.83
CA LEU A 152 2.42 -17.60 -13.49
C LEU A 152 3.04 -17.32 -12.12
N MET A 153 3.29 -16.07 -11.78
CA MET A 153 3.78 -15.69 -10.45
C MET A 153 2.80 -16.06 -9.33
N HIS A 154 1.49 -15.84 -9.51
CA HIS A 154 0.47 -16.27 -8.57
C HIS A 154 0.39 -17.79 -8.46
N THR A 155 0.44 -18.50 -9.57
CA THR A 155 0.46 -19.98 -9.60
C THR A 155 1.70 -20.52 -8.89
N ALA A 156 2.87 -19.94 -9.13
CA ALA A 156 4.11 -20.32 -8.47
C ALA A 156 4.04 -20.06 -6.95
N ALA A 157 3.45 -18.93 -6.54
CA ALA A 157 3.22 -18.62 -5.12
C ALA A 157 2.31 -19.66 -4.45
N ALA A 158 1.19 -20.03 -5.09
CA ALA A 158 0.30 -21.07 -4.62
C ALA A 158 0.99 -22.43 -4.55
N GLY A 159 1.81 -22.77 -5.56
CA GLY A 159 2.62 -23.99 -5.62
C GLY A 159 3.66 -24.05 -4.49
N ALA A 160 4.37 -22.97 -4.22
CA ALA A 160 5.35 -22.89 -3.13
C ALA A 160 4.74 -23.20 -1.75
N LEU A 161 3.48 -22.86 -1.56
CA LEU A 161 2.75 -23.18 -0.32
C LEU A 161 2.47 -24.68 -0.16
N THR A 162 2.51 -25.51 -1.22
CA THR A 162 2.22 -26.96 -1.11
C THR A 162 3.24 -27.71 -0.24
N GLY A 163 4.51 -27.28 -0.25
CA GLY A 163 5.56 -27.86 0.57
C GLY A 163 5.50 -27.52 2.06
N ILE A 164 4.66 -26.56 2.45
CA ILE A 164 4.61 -26.04 3.81
C ILE A 164 3.64 -26.87 4.66
N ARG A 165 4.12 -27.57 5.67
CA ARG A 165 3.27 -28.29 6.64
C ARG A 165 2.74 -27.30 7.67
N SER A 166 1.51 -26.83 7.51
CA SER A 166 0.84 -25.98 8.51
C SER A 166 0.33 -26.82 9.68
N ARG A 167 0.77 -26.50 10.89
CA ARG A 167 0.03 -26.91 12.09
C ARG A 167 -1.23 -26.04 12.15
N ASN A 168 -2.39 -26.62 11.90
CA ASN A 168 -3.68 -25.96 12.09
C ASN A 168 -3.89 -25.62 13.58
N GLN A 169 -3.33 -24.53 14.04
CA GLN A 169 -3.78 -23.95 15.30
C GLN A 169 -5.03 -23.11 14.98
N ARG A 170 -6.20 -23.70 15.23
CA ARG A 170 -7.45 -22.93 15.29
C ARG A 170 -7.32 -22.04 16.53
N VAL A 171 -7.01 -20.77 16.32
CA VAL A 171 -7.20 -19.75 17.34
C VAL A 171 -8.71 -19.58 17.48
N ALA A 172 -9.22 -19.61 18.71
CA ALA A 172 -10.64 -19.35 18.95
C ALA A 172 -11.01 -18.00 18.36
N ALA A 173 -11.96 -18.00 17.43
CA ALA A 173 -12.43 -16.78 16.77
C ALA A 173 -12.97 -15.84 17.86
N ASP A 174 -12.44 -14.63 17.93
CA ASP A 174 -13.03 -13.55 18.73
C ASP A 174 -14.34 -13.15 18.04
N ASN A 175 -15.47 -13.60 18.61
CA ASN A 175 -16.81 -13.37 18.08
C ASN A 175 -17.36 -11.97 18.40
N THR A 176 -16.51 -11.01 18.81
CA THR A 176 -16.95 -9.64 19.08
C THR A 176 -17.58 -9.01 17.83
N PRO A 177 -18.81 -8.50 17.90
CA PRO A 177 -19.45 -7.83 16.77
C PRO A 177 -18.62 -6.62 16.32
N LEU A 178 -18.47 -6.45 15.00
CA LEU A 178 -17.72 -5.33 14.39
C LEU A 178 -18.14 -3.95 14.93
N TRP A 179 -19.42 -3.80 15.26
CA TRP A 179 -20.01 -2.58 15.80
C TRP A 179 -19.49 -2.25 17.22
N GLN A 180 -19.26 -3.26 18.03
CA GLN A 180 -18.65 -3.07 19.35
C GLN A 180 -17.19 -2.60 19.23
N ASN A 181 -16.44 -3.16 18.32
CA ASN A 181 -15.07 -2.73 18.06
C ASN A 181 -15.01 -1.25 17.65
N LEU A 182 -15.91 -0.78 16.76
CA LEU A 182 -15.96 0.61 16.34
C LEU A 182 -16.33 1.56 17.49
N SER A 183 -17.30 1.20 18.33
CA SER A 183 -17.67 1.99 19.49
C SER A 183 -16.55 2.10 20.53
N ASP A 184 -15.80 1.01 20.71
CA ASP A 184 -14.64 0.96 21.60
C ASP A 184 -13.48 1.81 21.08
N TYR A 185 -13.26 1.89 19.74
CA TYR A 185 -12.28 2.81 19.15
C TYR A 185 -12.66 4.27 19.42
N VAL A 186 -13.92 4.65 19.21
CA VAL A 186 -14.40 6.02 19.46
C VAL A 186 -14.23 6.39 20.93
N ARG A 187 -14.48 5.46 21.86
CA ARG A 187 -14.28 5.68 23.29
C ARG A 187 -12.80 5.86 23.62
N GLU A 188 -11.92 5.05 23.07
CA GLU A 188 -10.48 5.14 23.29
C GLU A 188 -9.90 6.45 22.75
N PHE A 189 -10.36 6.92 21.58
CA PHE A 189 -9.94 8.20 21.00
C PHE A 189 -10.29 9.40 21.88
N ARG A 190 -11.39 9.34 22.64
CA ARG A 190 -11.77 10.41 23.58
C ARG A 190 -10.83 10.49 24.79
N VAL A 191 -10.27 9.36 25.19
CA VAL A 191 -9.38 9.26 26.35
C VAL A 191 -7.92 9.48 25.95
N ASN A 192 -7.49 8.86 24.84
CA ASN A 192 -6.10 8.88 24.40
C ASN A 192 -5.88 9.83 23.22
N ARG A 193 -5.58 11.08 23.52
CA ARG A 193 -5.33 12.14 22.51
C ARG A 193 -4.14 11.84 21.60
N VAL A 194 -3.12 11.11 22.09
CA VAL A 194 -1.96 10.72 21.28
C VAL A 194 -2.37 9.74 20.21
N LEU A 195 -3.14 8.71 20.57
CA LEU A 195 -3.66 7.73 19.63
C LEU A 195 -4.55 8.40 18.57
N LEU A 196 -5.47 9.29 19.00
CA LEU A 196 -6.32 10.05 18.08
C LEU A 196 -5.49 10.83 17.06
N MET A 197 -4.45 11.55 17.54
CA MET A 197 -3.61 12.36 16.64
C MET A 197 -2.80 11.49 15.67
N LEU A 198 -2.27 10.34 16.11
CA LEU A 198 -1.60 9.40 15.22
C LEU A 198 -2.56 8.88 14.14
N VAL A 199 -3.81 8.59 14.47
CA VAL A 199 -4.86 8.17 13.53
C VAL A 199 -5.18 9.28 12.53
N LEU A 200 -5.36 10.53 13.00
CA LEU A 200 -5.65 11.67 12.13
C LEU A 200 -4.48 11.99 11.18
N VAL A 201 -3.24 11.94 11.69
CA VAL A 201 -2.05 12.12 10.83
C VAL A 201 -1.94 10.98 9.81
N THR A 202 -2.23 9.75 10.22
CA THR A 202 -2.26 8.61 9.29
C THR A 202 -3.29 8.83 8.19
N ALA A 203 -4.52 9.20 8.54
CA ALA A 203 -5.55 9.48 7.56
C ALA A 203 -5.17 10.64 6.61
N GLY A 204 -4.54 11.69 7.13
CA GLY A 204 -4.05 12.81 6.33
C GLY A 204 -2.91 12.42 5.38
N ILE A 205 -1.98 11.57 5.82
CA ILE A 205 -0.89 11.08 4.96
C ILE A 205 -1.42 10.09 3.93
N GLU A 206 -2.38 9.24 4.26
CA GLU A 206 -3.05 8.37 3.30
C GLU A 206 -3.83 9.18 2.24
N LEU A 207 -4.43 10.30 2.63
CA LEU A 207 -5.15 11.19 1.72
C LEU A 207 -4.19 11.96 0.81
N PHE A 208 -3.18 12.63 1.36
CA PHE A 208 -2.32 13.54 0.62
C PHE A 208 -0.94 12.97 0.27
N GLY A 209 -0.41 12.08 1.10
CA GLY A 209 0.98 11.60 1.01
C GLY A 209 1.14 10.34 0.17
N THR A 210 0.15 9.45 0.08
CA THR A 210 0.24 8.22 -0.71
C THR A 210 -0.46 8.32 -2.06
N SER A 211 -1.32 9.30 -2.23
CA SER A 211 -2.15 9.52 -3.43
C SER A 211 -1.34 9.86 -4.70
N TYR A 212 -0.11 10.39 -4.57
CA TYR A 212 0.76 10.67 -5.72
C TYR A 212 0.94 9.46 -6.66
N THR A 213 0.68 8.25 -6.16
CA THR A 213 0.76 7.01 -6.95
C THR A 213 -0.18 7.04 -8.16
N SER A 214 -1.36 7.67 -8.02
CA SER A 214 -2.30 7.85 -9.13
C SER A 214 -1.81 8.83 -10.20
N ALA A 215 -0.86 9.71 -9.88
CA ALA A 215 -0.26 10.64 -10.82
C ALA A 215 0.91 10.04 -11.62
N LEU A 216 1.48 8.89 -11.17
CA LEU A 216 2.68 8.34 -11.79
C LEU A 216 2.52 7.91 -13.25
N PRO A 217 1.41 7.27 -13.68
CA PRO A 217 1.24 6.93 -15.09
C PRO A 217 1.24 8.17 -15.99
N GLU A 218 0.54 9.22 -15.59
CA GLU A 218 0.52 10.50 -16.29
C GLU A 218 1.90 11.18 -16.27
N LEU A 219 2.62 11.14 -15.14
CA LEU A 219 3.99 11.66 -15.02
C LEU A 219 4.94 10.94 -15.99
N ALA A 220 4.83 9.61 -16.09
CA ALA A 220 5.63 8.82 -17.01
C ALA A 220 5.37 9.22 -18.47
N THR A 221 4.13 9.30 -18.89
CA THR A 221 3.75 9.55 -20.29
C THR A 221 3.88 11.02 -20.69
N SER A 222 3.24 11.94 -19.96
CA SER A 222 3.10 13.34 -20.39
C SER A 222 4.35 14.18 -20.13
N ARG A 223 5.11 13.90 -19.05
CA ARG A 223 6.28 14.71 -18.69
C ARG A 223 7.61 14.07 -19.08
N LEU A 224 7.72 12.74 -18.95
CA LEU A 224 8.97 12.03 -19.20
C LEU A 224 8.99 11.31 -20.54
N ALA A 225 7.88 11.27 -21.28
CA ALA A 225 7.71 10.56 -22.56
C ALA A 225 8.16 9.07 -22.46
N LEU A 226 7.84 8.43 -21.34
CA LEU A 226 8.16 7.04 -21.06
C LEU A 226 6.94 6.14 -21.26
N GLY A 227 7.19 4.87 -21.61
CA GLY A 227 6.20 3.81 -21.70
C GLY A 227 5.92 3.10 -20.36
N ALA A 228 5.33 1.92 -20.45
CA ALA A 228 5.07 1.08 -19.29
C ALA A 228 6.36 0.64 -18.57
N ASP A 229 7.45 0.50 -19.30
CA ASP A 229 8.78 0.20 -18.77
C ASP A 229 9.29 1.31 -17.85
N GLY A 230 9.12 2.58 -18.24
CA GLY A 230 9.43 3.74 -17.42
C GLY A 230 8.60 3.79 -16.14
N LEU A 231 7.30 3.52 -16.21
CA LEU A 231 6.44 3.40 -15.04
C LEU A 231 6.91 2.24 -14.12
N GLY A 232 7.33 1.11 -14.71
CA GLY A 232 7.95 0.00 -13.98
C GLY A 232 9.21 0.42 -13.24
N LEU A 233 10.08 1.21 -13.88
CA LEU A 233 11.30 1.75 -13.27
C LEU A 233 10.98 2.72 -12.11
N MET A 234 9.96 3.56 -12.24
CA MET A 234 9.51 4.46 -11.17
C MET A 234 9.04 3.67 -9.93
N HIS A 235 8.25 2.63 -10.12
CA HIS A 235 7.84 1.75 -9.00
C HIS A 235 9.01 0.94 -8.43
N ALA A 236 9.99 0.58 -9.24
CA ALA A 236 11.22 -0.07 -8.76
C ALA A 236 12.06 0.88 -7.88
N ALA A 237 12.18 2.15 -8.27
CA ALA A 237 12.83 3.18 -7.45
C ALA A 237 12.13 3.35 -6.10
N GLN A 238 10.80 3.37 -6.07
CA GLN A 238 10.02 3.37 -4.83
C GLN A 238 10.32 2.14 -3.96
N ALA A 239 10.31 0.94 -4.55
CA ALA A 239 10.59 -0.30 -3.81
C ALA A 239 11.98 -0.27 -3.19
N SER A 240 12.99 0.25 -3.91
CA SER A 240 14.37 0.39 -3.44
C SER A 240 14.48 1.35 -2.26
N GLY A 241 13.86 2.54 -2.35
CA GLY A 241 13.87 3.53 -1.26
C GLY A 241 13.23 2.98 0.02
N GLY A 242 12.06 2.34 -0.12
CA GLY A 242 11.38 1.73 1.02
C GLY A 242 12.14 0.54 1.64
N LEU A 243 12.88 -0.23 0.82
CA LEU A 243 13.73 -1.32 1.31
C LEU A 243 14.91 -0.78 2.11
N LEU A 244 15.62 0.20 1.56
CA LEU A 244 16.80 0.80 2.19
C LEU A 244 16.49 1.40 3.56
N ILE A 245 15.42 2.20 3.67
CA ILE A 245 15.04 2.81 4.95
C ILE A 245 14.53 1.77 5.95
N GLY A 246 13.83 0.73 5.49
CA GLY A 246 13.40 -0.37 6.35
C GLY A 246 14.58 -1.11 6.97
N LEU A 247 15.62 -1.39 6.19
CA LEU A 247 16.87 -1.98 6.67
C LEU A 247 17.60 -1.05 7.63
N LEU A 248 17.67 0.25 7.31
CA LEU A 248 18.31 1.24 8.19
C LEU A 248 17.62 1.32 9.55
N LEU A 249 16.29 1.41 9.59
CA LEU A 249 15.53 1.47 10.83
C LEU A 249 15.63 0.17 11.65
N PHE A 250 15.75 -0.97 10.98
CA PHE A 250 16.02 -2.24 11.66
C PHE A 250 17.34 -2.24 12.41
N VAL A 251 18.42 -1.68 11.80
CA VAL A 251 19.76 -1.60 12.41
C VAL A 251 19.82 -0.53 13.50
N VAL A 252 19.29 0.67 13.22
CA VAL A 252 19.46 1.83 14.13
C VAL A 252 18.48 1.80 15.30
N SER A 253 17.29 1.23 15.16
CA SER A 253 16.23 1.12 16.17
C SER A 253 16.07 2.36 17.08
N PRO A 254 15.63 3.51 16.58
CA PRO A 254 15.73 4.80 17.25
C PRO A 254 14.71 4.97 18.38
N GLN A 255 14.93 4.33 19.54
CA GLN A 255 13.97 4.34 20.67
C GLN A 255 13.80 5.75 21.31
N LYS A 256 14.90 6.48 21.50
CA LYS A 256 14.91 7.74 22.26
C LYS A 256 14.50 9.01 21.48
N ARG A 257 14.37 8.94 20.14
CA ARG A 257 14.10 10.11 19.29
C ARG A 257 13.00 9.85 18.26
N ARG A 258 12.11 8.89 18.53
CA ARG A 258 11.09 8.43 17.58
C ARG A 258 10.24 9.56 17.01
N ILE A 259 9.74 10.45 17.85
CA ILE A 259 8.87 11.56 17.44
C ILE A 259 9.60 12.59 16.58
N ARG A 260 10.84 12.92 16.94
CA ARG A 260 11.64 13.84 16.12
C ARG A 260 11.89 13.25 14.73
N ILE A 261 12.27 11.98 14.67
CA ILE A 261 12.49 11.27 13.39
C ILE A 261 11.19 11.16 12.61
N TYR A 262 10.08 10.85 13.28
CA TYR A 262 8.74 10.84 12.69
C TYR A 262 8.39 12.18 12.04
N GLY A 263 8.55 13.28 12.77
CA GLY A 263 8.30 14.63 12.25
C GLY A 263 9.18 14.96 11.03
N ILE A 264 10.48 14.63 11.10
CA ILE A 264 11.42 14.82 9.98
C ILE A 264 10.99 13.99 8.76
N CYS A 265 10.61 12.73 8.95
CA CYS A 265 10.14 11.88 7.85
C CYS A 265 8.90 12.46 7.16
N VAL A 266 7.91 12.96 7.92
CA VAL A 266 6.71 13.54 7.34
C VAL A 266 7.01 14.89 6.64
N LEU A 267 7.89 15.72 7.21
CA LEU A 267 8.34 16.96 6.57
C LEU A 267 9.05 16.68 5.25
N LEU A 268 10.00 15.74 5.25
CA LEU A 268 10.73 15.34 4.05
C LEU A 268 9.79 14.70 3.02
N LEU A 269 8.78 13.96 3.44
CA LEU A 269 7.74 13.41 2.55
C LEU A 269 7.02 14.52 1.81
N GLY A 270 6.49 15.52 2.53
CA GLY A 270 5.79 16.66 1.91
C GLY A 270 6.67 17.43 0.94
N ILE A 271 7.92 17.74 1.35
CA ILE A 271 8.90 18.42 0.50
C ILE A 271 9.22 17.58 -0.75
N SER A 272 9.42 16.27 -0.61
CA SER A 272 9.73 15.39 -1.74
C SER A 272 8.57 15.28 -2.74
N ILE A 273 7.31 15.29 -2.27
CA ILE A 273 6.14 15.31 -3.15
C ILE A 273 6.06 16.65 -3.92
N ILE A 274 6.34 17.78 -3.26
CA ILE A 274 6.44 19.09 -3.93
C ILE A 274 7.57 19.07 -4.97
N THR A 275 8.73 18.55 -4.60
CA THR A 275 9.87 18.41 -5.52
C THR A 275 9.51 17.57 -6.74
N LEU A 276 8.77 16.46 -6.57
CA LEU A 276 8.29 15.64 -7.67
C LEU A 276 7.42 16.43 -8.67
N GLY A 277 6.70 17.44 -8.19
CA GLY A 277 5.93 18.36 -9.04
C GLY A 277 6.78 19.25 -9.94
N HIS A 278 8.05 19.51 -9.60
CA HIS A 278 8.96 20.40 -10.35
C HIS A 278 9.90 19.67 -11.31
N VAL A 279 10.35 18.46 -10.91
CA VAL A 279 11.39 17.73 -11.66
C VAL A 279 10.83 17.14 -12.95
N SER A 280 11.69 17.12 -14.00
CA SER A 280 11.33 16.63 -15.33
C SER A 280 12.39 15.75 -15.97
N ASP A 281 13.51 15.50 -15.30
CA ASP A 281 14.56 14.58 -15.74
C ASP A 281 14.43 13.22 -15.03
N ILE A 282 14.66 12.13 -15.74
CA ILE A 282 14.46 10.78 -15.26
C ILE A 282 15.26 10.47 -13.98
N PRO A 283 16.60 10.74 -13.91
CA PRO A 283 17.36 10.43 -12.71
C PRO A 283 16.83 11.12 -11.45
N THR A 284 16.47 12.41 -11.54
CA THR A 284 15.97 13.18 -10.40
C THR A 284 14.57 12.71 -9.98
N VAL A 285 13.70 12.35 -10.94
CA VAL A 285 12.38 11.76 -10.64
C VAL A 285 12.56 10.43 -9.89
N LEU A 286 13.43 9.53 -10.38
CA LEU A 286 13.66 8.24 -9.73
C LEU A 286 14.23 8.40 -8.32
N LEU A 287 15.20 9.30 -8.13
CA LEU A 287 15.75 9.60 -6.81
C LEU A 287 14.69 10.18 -5.87
N THR A 288 13.88 11.12 -6.35
CA THR A 288 12.80 11.73 -5.58
C THR A 288 11.76 10.68 -5.16
N LEU A 289 11.37 9.78 -6.07
CA LEU A 289 10.46 8.68 -5.78
C LEU A 289 11.04 7.68 -4.76
N ALA A 290 12.34 7.40 -4.83
CA ALA A 290 13.01 6.58 -3.81
C ALA A 290 12.96 7.26 -2.44
N VAL A 291 13.18 8.58 -2.37
CA VAL A 291 13.08 9.34 -1.11
C VAL A 291 11.63 9.38 -0.60
N VAL A 292 10.64 9.67 -1.45
CA VAL A 292 9.20 9.63 -1.08
C VAL A 292 8.86 8.29 -0.45
N SER A 293 9.19 7.19 -1.12
CA SER A 293 8.88 5.84 -0.61
C SER A 293 9.67 5.48 0.65
N ALA A 294 10.91 5.95 0.78
CA ALA A 294 11.68 5.82 2.01
C ALA A 294 10.98 6.54 3.18
N MET A 295 10.54 7.78 2.97
CA MET A 295 9.85 8.56 4.01
C MET A 295 8.50 7.97 4.39
N ILE A 296 7.70 7.51 3.43
CA ILE A 296 6.45 6.77 3.69
C ILE A 296 6.71 5.52 4.52
N SER A 297 7.74 4.75 4.17
CA SER A 297 8.06 3.51 4.88
C SER A 297 8.55 3.78 6.30
N ALA A 298 9.37 4.80 6.50
CA ALA A 298 9.84 5.21 7.82
C ALA A 298 8.68 5.73 8.69
N TRP A 299 7.83 6.58 8.11
CA TRP A 299 6.63 7.08 8.76
C TRP A 299 5.71 5.93 9.20
N ASP A 300 5.43 4.98 8.32
CA ASP A 300 4.53 3.85 8.60
C ASP A 300 5.05 2.97 9.74
N ILE A 301 6.34 2.58 9.69
CA ILE A 301 6.99 1.78 10.75
C ILE A 301 6.95 2.52 12.10
N LEU A 302 7.25 3.81 12.11
CA LEU A 302 7.26 4.62 13.33
C LEU A 302 5.85 4.82 13.87
N THR A 303 4.86 5.07 13.00
CA THR A 303 3.45 5.19 13.39
C THR A 303 2.95 3.95 14.09
N GLN A 304 3.12 2.76 13.47
CA GLN A 304 2.71 1.49 14.06
C GLN A 304 3.40 1.23 15.40
N SER A 305 4.70 1.53 15.49
CA SER A 305 5.47 1.39 16.74
C SER A 305 4.97 2.33 17.83
N MET A 306 4.65 3.58 17.50
CA MET A 306 4.13 4.56 18.46
C MET A 306 2.70 4.23 18.90
N MET A 307 1.82 3.85 17.97
CA MET A 307 0.45 3.43 18.29
C MET A 307 0.41 2.24 19.24
N GLN A 308 1.31 1.27 19.07
CA GLN A 308 1.41 0.14 20.00
C GLN A 308 1.98 0.51 21.36
N SER A 309 2.85 1.52 21.42
CA SER A 309 3.49 1.95 22.69
C SER A 309 2.66 2.94 23.49
N CYS A 310 1.69 3.63 22.88
CA CYS A 310 0.84 4.60 23.58
C CYS A 310 -0.40 3.96 24.25
N VAL A 311 -0.59 2.66 24.16
CA VAL A 311 -1.70 1.91 24.76
C VAL A 311 -1.18 0.73 25.61
N PRO A 312 -1.93 0.30 26.65
CA PRO A 312 -1.65 -0.91 27.40
C PRO A 312 -1.65 -2.18 26.52
N ASP A 313 -0.97 -3.23 26.94
CA ASP A 313 -0.79 -4.47 26.16
C ASP A 313 -2.09 -5.09 25.66
N HIS A 314 -3.15 -5.08 26.48
CA HIS A 314 -4.46 -5.63 26.13
C HIS A 314 -5.20 -4.80 25.06
N LEU A 315 -4.79 -3.54 24.79
CA LEU A 315 -5.37 -2.66 23.77
C LEU A 315 -4.53 -2.57 22.48
N ARG A 316 -3.37 -3.25 22.39
CA ARG A 316 -2.51 -3.20 21.21
C ARG A 316 -3.22 -3.65 19.92
N GLY A 317 -4.04 -4.68 19.98
CA GLY A 317 -4.87 -5.10 18.86
C GLY A 317 -5.83 -4.01 18.40
N ARG A 318 -6.44 -3.29 19.34
CA ARG A 318 -7.34 -2.16 19.04
C ARG A 318 -6.59 -1.00 18.40
N SER A 319 -5.37 -0.68 18.85
CA SER A 319 -4.58 0.40 18.23
C SER A 319 -4.21 0.07 16.77
N MET A 320 -3.93 -1.20 16.45
CA MET A 320 -3.71 -1.63 15.06
C MET A 320 -4.99 -1.60 14.22
N GLY A 321 -6.14 -1.90 14.81
CA GLY A 321 -7.44 -1.72 14.15
C GLY A 321 -7.71 -0.23 13.82
N ALA A 322 -7.38 0.67 14.72
CA ALA A 322 -7.47 2.12 14.48
C ALA A 322 -6.54 2.60 13.35
N TRP A 323 -5.33 2.03 13.26
CA TRP A 323 -4.42 2.26 12.14
C TRP A 323 -5.01 1.77 10.81
N MET A 324 -5.56 0.56 10.77
CA MET A 324 -6.24 0.02 9.58
C MET A 324 -7.43 0.88 9.15
N PHE A 325 -8.19 1.43 10.12
CA PHE A 325 -9.29 2.36 9.84
C PHE A 325 -8.77 3.65 9.18
N ALA A 326 -7.66 4.20 9.67
CA ALA A 326 -7.04 5.39 9.09
C ALA A 326 -6.56 5.16 7.65
N ILE A 327 -5.99 3.99 7.34
CA ILE A 327 -5.62 3.58 5.97
C ILE A 327 -6.86 3.52 5.05
N GLY A 328 -8.05 3.30 5.60
CA GLY A 328 -9.31 3.36 4.86
C GLY A 328 -9.59 4.70 4.17
N SER A 329 -8.84 5.78 4.47
CA SER A 329 -8.91 7.05 3.73
C SER A 329 -8.16 7.03 2.39
N SER A 330 -7.30 6.04 2.14
CA SER A 330 -6.49 5.93 0.91
C SER A 330 -7.29 6.02 -0.39
N PRO A 331 -8.46 5.35 -0.56
CA PRO A 331 -9.28 5.51 -1.75
C PRO A 331 -9.68 6.95 -2.06
N LEU A 332 -9.96 7.75 -1.02
CA LEU A 332 -10.32 9.16 -1.18
C LEU A 332 -9.14 9.97 -1.73
N GLY A 333 -7.93 9.72 -1.24
CA GLY A 333 -6.73 10.36 -1.75
C GLY A 333 -6.42 9.98 -3.21
N GLN A 334 -6.62 8.72 -3.57
CA GLN A 334 -6.42 8.29 -4.96
C GLN A 334 -7.40 8.97 -5.92
N LEU A 335 -8.68 9.08 -5.52
CA LEU A 335 -9.70 9.82 -6.27
C LEU A 335 -9.33 11.29 -6.39
N GLU A 336 -9.04 11.93 -5.27
CA GLU A 336 -8.68 13.37 -5.21
C GLU A 336 -7.51 13.66 -6.14
N MET A 337 -6.41 12.92 -6.06
CA MET A 337 -5.24 13.11 -6.92
C MET A 337 -5.58 12.93 -8.40
N GLY A 338 -6.33 11.89 -8.78
CA GLY A 338 -6.72 11.66 -10.17
C GLY A 338 -7.54 12.83 -10.75
N PHE A 339 -8.49 13.36 -9.97
CA PHE A 339 -9.28 14.53 -10.37
C PHE A 339 -8.45 15.81 -10.41
N LEU A 340 -7.57 16.04 -9.45
CA LEU A 340 -6.68 17.21 -9.45
C LEU A 340 -5.75 17.20 -10.65
N VAL A 341 -5.12 16.06 -10.97
CA VAL A 341 -4.23 15.96 -12.15
C VAL A 341 -4.99 16.30 -13.42
N THR A 342 -6.23 15.82 -13.58
CA THR A 342 -7.06 16.13 -14.74
C THR A 342 -7.48 17.61 -14.78
N ALA A 343 -7.79 18.22 -13.63
CA ALA A 343 -8.32 19.58 -13.56
C ALA A 343 -7.25 20.68 -13.67
N ILE A 344 -6.11 20.49 -13.01
CA ILE A 344 -5.07 21.53 -12.86
C ILE A 344 -3.66 21.08 -13.30
N GLY A 345 -3.53 19.82 -13.74
CA GLY A 345 -2.25 19.24 -14.18
C GLY A 345 -1.42 18.67 -13.03
N ILE A 346 -0.40 17.88 -13.38
CA ILE A 346 0.41 17.09 -12.44
C ILE A 346 1.16 17.96 -11.44
N GLY A 347 1.83 19.02 -11.89
CA GLY A 347 2.65 19.89 -11.03
C GLY A 347 1.83 20.48 -9.90
N PRO A 348 0.79 21.30 -10.19
CA PRO A 348 -0.08 21.88 -9.16
C PRO A 348 -0.75 20.84 -8.26
N ALA A 349 -1.18 19.69 -8.79
CA ALA A 349 -1.75 18.60 -8.00
C ALA A 349 -0.77 18.07 -6.94
N LEU A 350 0.49 17.81 -7.34
CA LEU A 350 1.55 17.38 -6.42
C LEU A 350 1.91 18.47 -5.41
N TYR A 351 1.88 19.77 -5.79
CA TYR A 351 2.11 20.88 -4.85
C TYR A 351 1.03 20.94 -3.77
N LEU A 352 -0.25 20.81 -4.15
CA LEU A 352 -1.35 20.78 -3.20
C LEU A 352 -1.23 19.61 -2.23
N ASN A 353 -0.94 18.43 -2.75
CA ASN A 353 -0.81 17.23 -1.90
C ASN A 353 0.41 17.29 -0.98
N GLY A 354 1.58 17.68 -1.48
CA GLY A 354 2.76 17.88 -0.63
C GLY A 354 2.55 18.95 0.43
N SER A 355 1.87 20.05 0.09
CA SER A 355 1.48 21.10 1.05
C SER A 355 0.46 20.57 2.07
N GLY A 356 -0.49 19.72 1.64
CA GLY A 356 -1.42 19.03 2.52
C GLY A 356 -0.70 18.18 3.58
N VAL A 357 0.32 17.41 3.17
CA VAL A 357 1.17 16.64 4.11
C VAL A 357 1.87 17.56 5.11
N LEU A 358 2.44 18.70 4.64
CA LEU A 358 3.09 19.67 5.53
C LEU A 358 2.10 20.30 6.50
N LEU A 359 0.88 20.60 6.05
CA LEU A 359 -0.17 21.14 6.90
C LEU A 359 -0.62 20.12 7.95
N VAL A 360 -0.79 18.87 7.60
CA VAL A 360 -1.16 17.79 8.53
C VAL A 360 -0.16 17.69 9.68
N ILE A 361 1.15 17.68 9.37
CA ILE A 361 2.17 17.58 10.43
C ILE A 361 2.25 18.86 11.25
N LEU A 362 2.09 20.03 10.65
CA LEU A 362 2.07 21.30 11.34
C LEU A 362 0.92 21.36 12.37
N ILE A 363 -0.28 20.98 11.95
CA ILE A 363 -1.46 20.92 12.83
C ILE A 363 -1.21 19.90 13.97
N ALA A 364 -0.69 18.72 13.67
CA ALA A 364 -0.41 17.70 14.67
C ALA A 364 0.53 18.21 15.78
N PHE A 365 1.62 18.88 15.40
CA PHE A 365 2.59 19.42 16.36
C PHE A 365 2.11 20.68 17.10
N THR A 366 1.18 21.46 16.56
CA THR A 366 0.62 22.63 17.21
C THR A 366 -0.49 22.26 18.19
N VAL A 367 -1.39 21.37 17.80
CA VAL A 367 -2.57 20.99 18.59
C VAL A 367 -2.22 20.00 19.71
N THR A 368 -1.14 19.22 19.57
CA THR A 368 -0.78 18.19 20.55
C THR A 368 0.66 18.42 21.09
N PRO A 369 0.86 19.36 22.02
CA PRO A 369 2.17 19.59 22.63
C PRO A 369 2.75 18.36 23.34
N VAL A 370 1.90 17.39 23.71
CA VAL A 370 2.30 16.10 24.30
C VAL A 370 3.17 15.29 23.32
N LEU A 371 2.96 15.41 22.01
CA LEU A 371 3.84 14.80 21.02
C LEU A 371 5.28 15.33 21.07
N ARG A 372 5.51 16.53 21.58
CA ARG A 372 6.85 17.11 21.74
C ARG A 372 7.62 16.53 22.93
N LYS A 373 6.91 15.88 23.87
CA LYS A 373 7.48 15.37 25.14
C LYS A 373 7.74 13.87 25.14
N LEU A 374 7.24 13.13 24.13
CA LEU A 374 7.50 11.71 23.87
C LEU A 374 8.75 11.53 23.01
#